data_5a97a9aa2d860645fae3905cf0cc07b3
#
_entry.id   5a97a9aa2d860645fae3905cf0cc07b3
#
_cell.length_a   1.000
_cell.length_b   1.000
_cell.length_c   1.000
_cell.angle_alpha   90.00
_cell.angle_beta   90.00
_cell.angle_gamma   90.00
#
_symmetry.space_group_name_H-M   'P 1'
#
loop_
_entity.id
_entity.type
_entity.pdbx_description
1 polymer ?
#
loop_
_entity_poly.entity_id
_entity_poly.type
_entity_poly.pdbx_seq_one_letter_code
_entity_poly.pdbx_strand_id
1 'polypeptide(L)'
;MHGPTFMGNALACSAALASIELFETQNYMEKIKRIEAVTRREMKGFTDPRIREIRIMGGCVCVEVYDPAVLKGYQEYACKRGVFSRPFLNYIYAMVPYVIQENELVQVLQCMKDWFAR
;
A
#
# COMPACT_ATOMS: atom_id res chain seq x y z
N MET A 1 14.21 13.99 -29.71
CA MET A 1 14.08 13.65 -28.29
C MET A 1 13.88 14.94 -27.51
N HIS A 2 12.82 15.08 -26.74
CA HIS A 2 12.53 16.28 -25.95
C HIS A 2 12.03 15.85 -24.56
N GLY A 3 12.26 16.70 -23.55
CA GLY A 3 11.78 16.48 -22.20
C GLY A 3 10.32 16.92 -22.00
N PRO A 4 9.69 16.58 -20.88
CA PRO A 4 8.38 17.07 -20.51
C PRO A 4 8.35 18.61 -20.44
N THR A 5 7.19 19.20 -20.79
CA THR A 5 7.01 20.67 -20.84
C THR A 5 7.32 21.35 -19.49
N PHE A 6 7.09 20.68 -18.37
CA PHE A 6 7.31 21.22 -17.02
C PHE A 6 8.66 20.81 -16.38
N MET A 7 9.57 20.25 -17.16
CA MET A 7 10.91 19.90 -16.69
C MET A 7 11.62 21.16 -16.18
N GLY A 8 12.19 21.06 -14.97
CA GLY A 8 12.87 22.18 -14.32
C GLY A 8 11.95 23.27 -13.77
N ASN A 9 10.66 23.01 -13.62
CA ASN A 9 9.73 23.94 -12.98
C ASN A 9 10.20 24.26 -11.57
N ALA A 10 10.45 25.52 -11.27
CA ALA A 10 11.04 25.96 -9.99
C ALA A 10 10.19 25.60 -8.77
N LEU A 11 8.86 25.71 -8.89
CA LEU A 11 7.94 25.34 -7.79
C LEU A 11 7.99 23.82 -7.51
N ALA A 12 7.98 23.03 -8.58
CA ALA A 12 8.08 21.57 -8.44
C ALA A 12 9.43 21.13 -7.88
N CYS A 13 10.53 21.78 -8.29
CA CYS A 13 11.86 21.53 -7.74
C CYS A 13 11.95 21.92 -6.26
N SER A 14 11.37 23.03 -5.85
CA SER A 14 11.32 23.46 -4.45
C SER A 14 10.51 22.48 -3.60
N ALA A 15 9.36 22.00 -4.08
CA ALA A 15 8.56 21.00 -3.39
C ALA A 15 9.32 19.66 -3.28
N ALA A 16 10.05 19.25 -4.31
CA ALA A 16 10.86 18.05 -4.29
C ALA A 16 12.01 18.14 -3.26
N LEU A 17 12.71 19.28 -3.22
CA LEU A 17 13.76 19.52 -2.22
C LEU A 17 13.22 19.47 -0.79
N ALA A 18 12.10 20.15 -0.51
CA ALA A 18 11.46 20.11 0.79
C ALA A 18 11.02 18.68 1.18
N SER A 19 10.53 17.90 0.22
CA SER A 19 10.17 16.48 0.44
C SER A 19 11.39 15.62 0.80
N ILE A 20 12.54 15.84 0.14
CA ILE A 20 13.79 15.14 0.44
C ILE A 20 14.29 15.54 1.84
N GLU A 21 14.27 16.81 2.18
CA GLU A 21 14.66 17.29 3.51
C GLU A 21 13.81 16.67 4.62
N LEU A 22 12.48 16.60 4.43
CA LEU A 22 11.59 15.92 5.36
C LEU A 22 11.93 14.44 5.48
N PHE A 23 12.22 13.77 4.36
CA PHE A 23 12.57 12.36 4.36
C PHE A 23 13.84 12.10 5.18
N GLU A 24 14.87 12.95 5.03
CA GLU A 24 16.13 12.83 5.75
C GLU A 24 16.00 13.17 7.24
N THR A 25 15.30 14.28 7.56
CA THR A 25 15.25 14.82 8.92
C THR A 25 14.24 14.13 9.83
N GLN A 26 13.20 13.49 9.28
CA GLN A 26 12.12 12.89 10.06
C GLN A 26 12.18 11.36 10.16
N ASN A 27 13.35 10.77 9.95
CA ASN A 27 13.58 9.32 10.09
C ASN A 27 12.59 8.45 9.30
N TYR A 28 12.26 8.84 8.06
CA TYR A 28 11.29 8.09 7.24
C TYR A 28 11.69 6.64 7.01
N MET A 29 12.99 6.34 6.94
CA MET A 29 13.46 4.96 6.79
C MET A 29 13.04 4.07 7.97
N GLU A 30 13.08 4.60 9.21
CA GLU A 30 12.62 3.85 10.38
C GLU A 30 11.09 3.70 10.40
N LYS A 31 10.36 4.72 9.95
CA LYS A 31 8.90 4.63 9.78
C LYS A 31 8.54 3.53 8.78
N ILE A 32 9.23 3.46 7.64
CA ILE A 32 9.02 2.44 6.61
C ILE A 32 9.32 1.04 7.15
N LYS A 33 10.43 0.87 7.85
CA LYS A 33 10.78 -0.42 8.51
C LYS A 33 9.71 -0.85 9.51
N ARG A 34 9.18 0.09 10.30
CA ARG A 34 8.07 -0.19 11.24
C ARG A 34 6.81 -0.65 10.51
N ILE A 35 6.42 0.04 9.43
CA ILE A 35 5.26 -0.35 8.61
C ILE A 35 5.46 -1.76 8.06
N GLU A 36 6.63 -2.06 7.51
CA GLU A 36 6.94 -3.39 7.00
C GLU A 36 6.87 -4.47 8.10
N ALA A 37 7.44 -4.20 9.27
CA ALA A 37 7.42 -5.13 10.39
C ALA A 37 5.99 -5.43 10.88
N VAL A 38 5.16 -4.40 11.03
CA VAL A 38 3.74 -4.55 11.39
C VAL A 38 3.01 -5.34 10.30
N THR A 39 3.20 -4.98 9.02
CA THR A 39 2.56 -5.68 7.90
C THR A 39 2.94 -7.15 7.87
N ARG A 40 4.22 -7.49 8.05
CA ARG A 40 4.68 -8.89 8.12
C ARG A 40 4.09 -9.64 9.32
N ARG A 41 4.00 -8.99 10.47
CA ARG A 41 3.35 -9.57 11.66
C ARG A 41 1.89 -9.89 11.41
N GLU A 42 1.13 -8.94 10.89
CA GLU A 42 -0.31 -9.07 10.67
C GLU A 42 -0.66 -10.05 9.54
N MET A 43 0.20 -10.17 8.53
CA MET A 43 0.01 -11.08 7.39
C MET A 43 0.61 -12.46 7.64
N LYS A 44 1.29 -12.67 8.79
CA LYS A 44 1.92 -13.96 9.11
C LYS A 44 0.88 -15.08 9.19
N GLY A 45 1.10 -16.13 8.41
CA GLY A 45 0.22 -17.30 8.36
C GLY A 45 -1.10 -17.08 7.62
N PHE A 46 -1.32 -15.88 7.06
CA PHE A 46 -2.48 -15.66 6.21
C PHE A 46 -2.29 -16.38 4.88
N THR A 47 -3.18 -17.32 4.60
CA THR A 47 -3.20 -18.12 3.37
C THR A 47 -4.64 -18.34 2.92
N ASP A 48 -4.85 -18.45 1.62
CA ASP A 48 -6.13 -18.80 1.02
C ASP A 48 -5.85 -19.50 -0.32
N PRO A 49 -6.60 -20.53 -0.71
CA PRO A 49 -6.38 -21.26 -1.97
C PRO A 49 -6.49 -20.37 -3.23
N ARG A 50 -7.17 -19.25 -3.15
CA ARG A 50 -7.32 -18.29 -4.24
C ARG A 50 -6.10 -17.37 -4.40
N ILE A 51 -5.25 -17.29 -3.36
CA ILE A 51 -4.05 -16.44 -3.33
C ILE A 51 -2.87 -17.19 -3.96
N ARG A 52 -2.24 -16.54 -4.91
CA ARG A 52 -1.00 -17.04 -5.54
C ARG A 52 0.22 -16.66 -4.72
N GLU A 53 0.30 -15.39 -4.29
CA GLU A 53 1.46 -14.86 -3.57
C GLU A 53 1.09 -13.61 -2.76
N ILE A 54 1.79 -13.42 -1.65
CA ILE A 54 1.75 -12.17 -0.86
C ILE A 54 3.15 -11.59 -0.83
N ARG A 55 3.30 -10.36 -1.32
CA ARG A 55 4.56 -9.62 -1.34
C ARG A 55 4.47 -8.40 -0.44
N ILE A 56 5.51 -8.20 0.37
CA ILE A 56 5.61 -7.08 1.31
C ILE A 56 6.98 -6.46 1.15
N MET A 57 7.00 -5.15 0.90
CA MET A 57 8.22 -4.36 0.82
C MET A 57 7.97 -2.93 1.29
N GLY A 58 8.63 -2.53 2.37
CA GLY A 58 8.47 -1.19 2.94
C GLY A 58 7.02 -0.86 3.28
N GLY A 59 6.50 0.22 2.70
CA GLY A 59 5.11 0.68 2.86
C GLY A 59 4.11 0.03 1.91
N CYS A 60 4.51 -1.02 1.18
CA CYS A 60 3.67 -1.67 0.19
C CYS A 60 3.39 -3.13 0.58
N VAL A 61 2.13 -3.53 0.51
CA VAL A 61 1.68 -4.92 0.55
C VAL A 61 0.85 -5.22 -0.69
N CYS A 62 1.09 -6.38 -1.29
CA CYS A 62 0.39 -6.84 -2.48
C CYS A 62 -0.05 -8.29 -2.29
N VAL A 63 -1.31 -8.58 -2.53
CA VAL A 63 -1.88 -9.93 -2.57
C VAL A 63 -2.26 -10.23 -4.01
N GLU A 64 -1.57 -11.19 -4.60
CA GLU A 64 -1.83 -11.69 -5.95
C GLU A 64 -2.77 -12.89 -5.90
N VAL A 65 -3.80 -12.89 -6.73
CA VAL A 65 -4.73 -14.02 -6.88
C VAL A 65 -4.50 -14.75 -8.20
N TYR A 66 -4.89 -16.03 -8.24
CA TYR A 66 -4.83 -16.81 -9.48
C TYR A 66 -5.88 -16.33 -10.51
N ASP A 67 -7.08 -16.00 -10.05
CA ASP A 67 -8.19 -15.55 -10.91
C ASP A 67 -8.63 -14.14 -10.49
N PRO A 68 -8.52 -13.14 -11.38
CA PRO A 68 -8.96 -11.77 -11.09
C PRO A 68 -10.45 -11.66 -10.80
N ALA A 69 -11.28 -12.62 -11.21
CA ALA A 69 -12.70 -12.64 -10.90
C ALA A 69 -12.98 -12.68 -9.38
N VAL A 70 -12.05 -13.22 -8.59
CA VAL A 70 -12.10 -13.24 -7.13
C VAL A 70 -12.16 -11.82 -6.54
N LEU A 71 -11.61 -10.84 -7.24
CA LEU A 71 -11.51 -9.46 -6.77
C LEU A 71 -12.70 -8.57 -7.17
N LYS A 72 -13.67 -9.14 -7.88
CA LYS A 72 -14.87 -8.40 -8.29
C LYS A 72 -15.66 -7.92 -7.08
N GLY A 73 -15.85 -6.61 -6.97
CA GLY A 73 -16.56 -5.97 -5.85
C GLY A 73 -15.69 -5.62 -4.64
N TYR A 74 -14.38 -5.96 -4.67
CA TYR A 74 -13.47 -5.66 -3.56
C TYR A 74 -13.42 -4.16 -3.22
N GLN A 75 -13.34 -3.28 -4.22
CA GLN A 75 -13.26 -1.83 -3.98
C GLN A 75 -14.49 -1.32 -3.20
N GLU A 76 -15.70 -1.71 -3.60
CA GLU A 76 -16.93 -1.33 -2.90
C GLU A 76 -16.94 -1.88 -1.47
N TYR A 77 -16.52 -3.12 -1.30
CA TYR A 77 -16.38 -3.75 0.01
C TYR A 77 -15.41 -3.00 0.93
N ALA A 78 -14.23 -2.63 0.41
CA ALA A 78 -13.21 -1.90 1.16
C ALA A 78 -13.69 -0.48 1.53
N CYS A 79 -14.29 0.25 0.58
CA CYS A 79 -14.83 1.58 0.81
C CYS A 79 -15.92 1.60 1.91
N LYS A 80 -16.80 0.60 1.94
CA LYS A 80 -17.82 0.46 3.02
C LYS A 80 -17.21 0.25 4.40
N ARG A 81 -15.92 -0.12 4.48
CA ARG A 81 -15.15 -0.31 5.71
C ARG A 81 -14.18 0.83 6.01
N GLY A 82 -14.32 1.95 5.29
CA GLY A 82 -13.44 3.11 5.45
C GLY A 82 -12.04 2.92 4.88
N VAL A 83 -11.83 1.91 4.04
CA VAL A 83 -10.54 1.64 3.40
C VAL A 83 -10.65 1.92 1.91
N PHE A 84 -9.89 2.92 1.42
CA PHE A 84 -9.78 3.16 -0.01
C PHE A 84 -8.69 2.26 -0.61
N SER A 85 -9.10 1.11 -1.12
CA SER A 85 -8.24 0.18 -1.83
C SER A 85 -8.97 -0.38 -3.04
N ARG A 86 -8.25 -0.54 -4.13
CA ARG A 86 -8.82 -1.05 -5.39
C ARG A 86 -7.97 -2.17 -5.96
N PRO A 87 -8.59 -3.13 -6.64
CA PRO A 87 -7.82 -4.14 -7.37
C PRO A 87 -7.18 -3.52 -8.63
N PHE A 88 -6.06 -4.10 -9.01
CA PHE A 88 -5.41 -3.85 -10.29
C PHE A 88 -5.02 -5.18 -10.92
N LEU A 89 -5.56 -5.49 -12.08
CA LEU A 89 -5.40 -6.81 -12.71
C LEU A 89 -5.82 -7.93 -11.73
N ASN A 90 -4.88 -8.82 -11.40
CA ASN A 90 -5.05 -9.90 -10.44
C ASN A 90 -4.48 -9.58 -9.04
N TYR A 91 -4.35 -8.30 -8.68
CA TYR A 91 -3.80 -7.86 -7.40
C TYR A 91 -4.79 -7.02 -6.62
N ILE A 92 -4.79 -7.18 -5.30
CA ILE A 92 -5.14 -6.11 -4.37
C ILE A 92 -3.86 -5.65 -3.68
N TYR A 93 -3.71 -4.36 -3.53
CA TYR A 93 -2.52 -3.79 -2.91
C TYR A 93 -2.86 -2.58 -2.05
N ALA A 94 -2.01 -2.31 -1.09
CA ALA A 94 -2.02 -1.08 -0.33
C ALA A 94 -0.62 -0.46 -0.36
N MET A 95 -0.55 0.82 -0.69
CA MET A 95 0.63 1.66 -0.54
C MET A 95 0.24 2.76 0.45
N VAL A 96 0.67 2.57 1.69
CA VAL A 96 0.24 3.44 2.77
C VAL A 96 1.18 4.64 2.94
N PRO A 97 0.66 5.81 3.39
CA PRO A 97 1.53 6.93 3.72
C PRO A 97 2.45 6.57 4.89
N TYR A 98 3.69 7.05 4.87
CA TYR A 98 4.70 6.72 5.89
C TYR A 98 4.38 7.27 7.28
N VAL A 99 3.37 8.14 7.39
CA VAL A 99 2.87 8.70 8.65
C VAL A 99 1.66 7.96 9.21
N ILE A 100 1.24 6.86 8.57
CA ILE A 100 0.09 6.05 9.00
C ILE A 100 0.27 5.57 10.43
N GLN A 101 -0.81 5.58 11.20
CA GLN A 101 -0.82 5.01 12.53
C GLN A 101 -0.99 3.48 12.46
N GLU A 102 -0.50 2.78 13.49
CA GLU A 102 -0.51 1.30 13.49
C GLU A 102 -1.93 0.73 13.42
N ASN A 103 -2.88 1.33 14.15
CA ASN A 103 -4.29 0.92 14.11
C ASN A 103 -4.92 1.08 12.72
N GLU A 104 -4.59 2.14 12.00
CA GLU A 104 -5.06 2.38 10.63
C GLU A 104 -4.46 1.35 9.65
N LEU A 105 -3.16 1.07 9.81
CA LEU A 105 -2.49 0.03 9.02
C LEU A 105 -3.12 -1.34 9.25
N VAL A 106 -3.36 -1.70 10.53
CA VAL A 106 -4.03 -2.96 10.88
C VAL A 106 -5.43 -3.03 10.28
N GLN A 107 -6.20 -1.92 10.29
CA GLN A 107 -7.52 -1.87 9.65
C GLN A 107 -7.44 -2.16 8.14
N VAL A 108 -6.47 -1.58 7.44
CA VAL A 108 -6.25 -1.84 6.01
C VAL A 108 -5.95 -3.31 5.77
N LEU A 109 -5.02 -3.89 6.53
CA LEU A 109 -4.60 -5.29 6.39
C LEU A 109 -5.74 -6.26 6.74
N GLN A 110 -6.49 -5.97 7.80
CA GLN A 110 -7.64 -6.77 8.18
C GLN A 110 -8.73 -6.74 7.12
N CYS A 111 -9.00 -5.58 6.51
CA CYS A 111 -9.94 -5.45 5.41
C CYS A 111 -9.53 -6.34 4.22
N MET A 112 -8.22 -6.43 3.90
CA MET A 112 -7.71 -7.31 2.85
C MET A 112 -7.92 -8.79 3.21
N LYS A 113 -7.63 -9.20 4.44
CA LYS A 113 -7.82 -10.59 4.91
C LYS A 113 -9.28 -11.00 4.93
N ASP A 114 -10.16 -10.16 5.46
CA ASP A 114 -11.59 -10.42 5.60
C ASP A 114 -12.29 -10.59 4.25
N TRP A 115 -11.73 -10.01 3.18
CA TRP A 115 -12.24 -10.26 1.83
C TRP A 115 -12.18 -11.73 1.45
N PHE A 116 -11.13 -12.42 1.83
CA PHE A 116 -10.94 -13.84 1.54
C PHE A 116 -11.65 -14.77 2.55
N ALA A 117 -12.06 -14.25 3.69
CA ALA A 117 -12.82 -15.01 4.69
C ALA A 117 -14.34 -15.12 4.39
N ARG A 118 -14.77 -14.59 3.25
CA ARG A 118 -16.17 -14.55 2.80
C ARG A 118 -16.55 -15.80 2.03
#